data_28572822b4d0ae27bb2da273e0d15919
#
_entry.id   28572822b4d0ae27bb2da273e0d15919
#
_cell.length_a   1.000
_cell.length_b   1.000
_cell.length_c   1.000
_cell.angle_alpha   90.00
_cell.angle_beta   90.00
_cell.angle_gamma   90.00
#
_symmetry.space_group_name_H-M   'P 1'
#
loop_
_entity.id
_entity.type
_entity.pdbx_description
1 polymer ?
#
loop_
_entity_poly.entity_id
_entity_poly.type
_entity_poly.pdbx_seq_one_letter_code
_entity_poly.pdbx_strand_id
1 'polypeptide(L)'
;MSKTVIPKLAWFVPLAPIALAAAIYFGEFQSSSFLFINRLTQLLPDIVWAWLTFLGNGWGIFALAFPLLLLAPRLLTAGLFAGALSAIASTILKNGFDLPRPAGLLENGSFYRIGEPLLHKALPSGHTLTAFAIASALYFVSSRAKRSHLLPLFLVAALVGLSRNAVGAHWLTDVLAGAGVGIWCGMLGALLAQYVPENQLSLKNLWPRLIALGGVAAIYAHYTQIMDLELNLPLQYASIAIVAITFIFFVKAQFNSSPGSPE
;
A
#
# COMPACT_ATOMS: atom_id res chain seq x y z
N MET A 1 -7.74 -17.08 -19.05
CA MET A 1 -6.43 -16.50 -18.66
C MET A 1 -5.49 -17.59 -18.18
N SER A 2 -4.17 -17.45 -18.44
CA SER A 2 -3.15 -18.35 -17.88
C SER A 2 -3.11 -18.21 -16.36
N LYS A 3 -2.90 -19.33 -15.65
CA LYS A 3 -2.75 -19.31 -14.19
C LYS A 3 -1.60 -18.36 -13.79
N THR A 4 -1.81 -17.62 -12.71
CA THR A 4 -0.74 -16.80 -12.10
C THR A 4 0.35 -17.75 -11.60
N VAL A 5 1.54 -17.65 -12.20
CA VAL A 5 2.71 -18.44 -11.80
C VAL A 5 3.78 -17.51 -11.26
N ILE A 6 4.17 -17.75 -10.01
CA ILE A 6 5.27 -17.03 -9.35
C ILE A 6 6.51 -17.92 -9.44
N PRO A 7 7.63 -17.45 -10.03
CA PRO A 7 8.88 -18.20 -10.09
C PRO A 7 9.36 -18.57 -8.68
N LYS A 8 9.89 -19.76 -8.50
CA LYS A 8 10.39 -20.23 -7.19
C LYS A 8 11.41 -19.26 -6.59
N LEU A 9 12.32 -18.73 -7.40
CA LEU A 9 13.34 -17.77 -6.97
C LEU A 9 12.73 -16.46 -6.44
N ALA A 10 11.59 -16.01 -6.96
CA ALA A 10 10.94 -14.78 -6.51
C ALA A 10 10.56 -14.83 -5.02
N TRP A 11 10.27 -16.01 -4.46
CA TRP A 11 9.94 -16.18 -3.04
C TRP A 11 11.09 -15.87 -2.08
N PHE A 12 12.33 -15.88 -2.57
CA PHE A 12 13.51 -15.53 -1.81
C PHE A 12 13.88 -14.05 -1.88
N VAL A 13 13.37 -13.31 -2.87
CA VAL A 13 13.62 -11.86 -3.02
C VAL A 13 13.29 -11.06 -1.74
N PRO A 14 12.16 -11.31 -1.05
CA PRO A 14 11.83 -10.61 0.20
C PRO A 14 12.83 -10.81 1.34
N LEU A 15 13.61 -11.87 1.32
CA LEU A 15 14.63 -12.13 2.36
C LEU A 15 15.76 -11.10 2.32
N ALA A 16 16.06 -10.50 1.15
CA ALA A 16 17.14 -9.53 1.04
C ALA A 16 16.90 -8.27 1.90
N PRO A 17 15.77 -7.55 1.80
CA PRO A 17 15.52 -6.42 2.67
C PRO A 17 15.34 -6.84 4.14
N ILE A 18 14.79 -8.01 4.44
CA ILE A 18 14.67 -8.50 5.82
C ILE A 18 16.05 -8.78 6.42
N ALA A 19 16.96 -9.43 5.67
CA ALA A 19 18.32 -9.67 6.11
C ALA A 19 19.10 -8.36 6.34
N LEU A 20 18.90 -7.37 5.47
CA LEU A 20 19.49 -6.04 5.66
C LEU A 20 18.93 -5.35 6.91
N ALA A 21 17.63 -5.45 7.17
CA ALA A 21 17.01 -4.94 8.39
C ALA A 21 17.65 -5.59 9.63
N ALA A 22 17.80 -6.92 9.63
CA ALA A 22 18.45 -7.67 10.71
C ALA A 22 19.92 -7.24 10.90
N ALA A 23 20.68 -7.08 9.81
CA ALA A 23 22.07 -6.64 9.88
C ALA A 23 22.20 -5.23 10.48
N ILE A 24 21.32 -4.29 10.13
CA ILE A 24 21.30 -2.94 10.71
C ILE A 24 20.93 -2.99 12.19
N TYR A 25 19.93 -3.81 12.57
CA TYR A 25 19.45 -3.93 13.94
C TYR A 25 20.49 -4.54 14.86
N PHE A 26 21.03 -5.71 14.53
CA PHE A 26 22.03 -6.42 15.34
C PHE A 26 23.42 -5.78 15.27
N GLY A 27 23.70 -4.99 14.22
CA GLY A 27 24.92 -4.19 14.11
C GLY A 27 24.85 -2.85 14.85
N GLU A 28 23.75 -2.56 15.55
CA GLU A 28 23.52 -1.31 16.31
C GLU A 28 23.52 -0.03 15.45
N PHE A 29 23.30 -0.16 14.12
CA PHE A 29 23.23 0.97 13.19
C PHE A 29 21.85 1.60 13.05
N GLN A 30 20.86 1.18 13.86
CA GLN A 30 19.47 1.61 13.71
C GLN A 30 19.30 3.13 13.88
N SER A 31 19.84 3.71 14.95
CA SER A 31 19.71 5.15 15.21
C SER A 31 20.54 5.98 14.23
N SER A 32 21.79 5.59 13.93
CA SER A 32 22.66 6.31 13.03
C SER A 32 22.13 6.33 11.58
N SER A 33 21.65 5.18 11.08
CA SER A 33 21.05 5.12 9.74
C SER A 33 19.77 5.94 9.63
N PHE A 34 18.90 5.91 10.66
CA PHE A 34 17.71 6.73 10.71
C PHE A 34 18.04 8.23 10.70
N LEU A 35 18.91 8.68 11.60
CA LEU A 35 19.27 10.10 11.70
C LEU A 35 19.92 10.62 10.41
N PHE A 36 20.77 9.81 9.78
CA PHE A 36 21.38 10.16 8.51
C PHE A 36 20.32 10.38 7.41
N ILE A 37 19.40 9.42 7.23
CA ILE A 37 18.35 9.50 6.22
C ILE A 37 17.38 10.63 6.54
N ASN A 38 16.94 10.75 7.80
CA ASN A 38 16.01 11.81 8.23
C ASN A 38 16.58 13.20 7.95
N ARG A 39 17.90 13.41 8.16
CA ARG A 39 18.56 14.67 7.80
C ARG A 39 18.59 14.93 6.31
N LEU A 40 18.91 13.92 5.49
CA LEU A 40 18.93 14.05 4.03
C LEU A 40 17.55 14.36 3.46
N THR A 41 16.50 13.79 4.02
CA THR A 41 15.12 14.01 3.55
C THR A 41 14.61 15.43 3.79
N GLN A 42 15.23 16.22 4.67
CA GLN A 42 14.90 17.65 4.88
C GLN A 42 15.27 18.55 3.68
N LEU A 43 15.98 18.01 2.67
CA LEU A 43 16.24 18.73 1.42
C LEU A 43 14.98 18.94 0.57
N LEU A 44 13.92 18.19 0.82
CA LEU A 44 12.63 18.32 0.12
C LEU A 44 11.55 18.85 1.06
N PRO A 45 10.56 19.60 0.54
CA PRO A 45 9.45 20.13 1.33
C PRO A 45 8.60 19.01 1.98
N ASP A 46 8.03 19.28 3.13
CA ASP A 46 7.16 18.38 3.91
C ASP A 46 6.02 17.78 3.09
N ILE A 47 5.43 18.59 2.21
CA ILE A 47 4.32 18.18 1.35
C ILE A 47 4.68 16.98 0.46
N VAL A 48 5.92 16.88 0.00
CA VAL A 48 6.39 15.76 -0.82
C VAL A 48 6.35 14.47 0.00
N TRP A 49 6.83 14.53 1.25
CA TRP A 49 6.86 13.36 2.14
C TRP A 49 5.47 12.97 2.62
N ALA A 50 4.61 13.95 2.89
CA ALA A 50 3.22 13.72 3.25
C ALA A 50 2.46 13.00 2.11
N TRP A 51 2.61 13.46 0.88
CA TRP A 51 1.93 12.85 -0.28
C TRP A 51 2.46 11.46 -0.60
N LEU A 52 3.77 11.23 -0.48
CA LEU A 52 4.34 9.89 -0.60
C LEU A 52 3.82 8.95 0.51
N THR A 53 3.74 9.44 1.75
CA THR A 53 3.15 8.70 2.88
C THR A 53 1.71 8.30 2.58
N PHE A 54 0.89 9.21 2.02
CA PHE A 54 -0.50 8.96 1.67
C PHE A 54 -0.66 7.75 0.72
N LEU A 55 0.28 7.54 -0.21
CA LEU A 55 0.27 6.37 -1.10
C LEU A 55 0.49 5.03 -0.37
N GLY A 56 0.96 5.05 0.87
CA GLY A 56 1.06 3.88 1.73
C GLY A 56 -0.13 3.70 2.68
N ASN A 57 -1.00 4.69 2.78
CA ASN A 57 -2.24 4.61 3.57
C ASN A 57 -3.24 3.67 2.89
N GLY A 58 -3.82 2.73 3.64
CA GLY A 58 -4.74 1.73 3.09
C GLY A 58 -5.95 2.33 2.40
N TRP A 59 -6.59 3.34 3.00
CA TRP A 59 -7.72 4.05 2.41
C TRP A 59 -7.29 4.93 1.24
N GLY A 60 -6.14 5.62 1.36
CA GLY A 60 -5.59 6.48 0.31
C GLY A 60 -5.31 5.69 -0.97
N ILE A 61 -4.54 4.60 -0.88
CA ILE A 61 -4.21 3.79 -2.06
C ILE A 61 -5.44 3.07 -2.63
N PHE A 62 -6.39 2.63 -1.78
CA PHE A 62 -7.65 2.03 -2.26
C PHE A 62 -8.47 3.03 -3.06
N ALA A 63 -8.63 4.27 -2.57
CA ALA A 63 -9.39 5.31 -3.26
C ALA A 63 -8.74 5.69 -4.60
N LEU A 64 -7.41 5.84 -4.65
CA LEU A 64 -6.67 6.11 -5.88
C LEU A 64 -6.72 4.96 -6.89
N ALA A 65 -6.75 3.71 -6.40
CA ALA A 65 -6.87 2.51 -7.23
C ALA A 65 -8.33 2.18 -7.64
N PHE A 66 -9.32 2.87 -7.07
CA PHE A 66 -10.73 2.54 -7.26
C PHE A 66 -11.19 2.55 -8.73
N PRO A 67 -10.68 3.41 -9.64
CA PRO A 67 -10.98 3.32 -11.07
C PRO A 67 -10.68 1.97 -11.71
N LEU A 68 -9.77 1.17 -11.14
CA LEU A 68 -9.51 -0.20 -11.58
C LEU A 68 -10.73 -1.12 -11.44
N LEU A 69 -11.74 -0.75 -10.65
CA LEU A 69 -13.02 -1.44 -10.59
C LEU A 69 -13.65 -1.56 -11.98
N LEU A 70 -13.53 -0.50 -12.79
CA LEU A 70 -14.07 -0.43 -14.15
C LEU A 70 -13.06 -0.89 -15.20
N LEU A 71 -11.79 -0.54 -15.03
CA LEU A 71 -10.75 -0.67 -16.04
C LEU A 71 -10.03 -2.02 -16.00
N ALA A 72 -9.81 -2.56 -14.79
CA ALA A 72 -9.03 -3.76 -14.57
C ALA A 72 -9.41 -4.44 -13.24
N PRO A 73 -10.64 -4.98 -13.11
CA PRO A 73 -11.16 -5.50 -11.84
C PRO A 73 -10.30 -6.63 -11.25
N ARG A 74 -9.59 -7.40 -12.08
CA ARG A 74 -8.64 -8.41 -11.61
C ARG A 74 -7.45 -7.80 -10.88
N LEU A 75 -6.91 -6.67 -11.36
CA LEU A 75 -5.82 -5.97 -10.70
C LEU A 75 -6.28 -5.43 -9.34
N LEU A 76 -7.46 -4.80 -9.30
CA LEU A 76 -8.03 -4.31 -8.04
C LEU A 76 -8.27 -5.45 -7.06
N THR A 77 -8.81 -6.57 -7.51
CA THR A 77 -9.02 -7.77 -6.68
C THR A 77 -7.71 -8.28 -6.06
N ALA A 78 -6.64 -8.37 -6.85
CA ALA A 78 -5.33 -8.77 -6.34
C ALA A 78 -4.78 -7.77 -5.32
N GLY A 79 -4.93 -6.47 -5.57
CA GLY A 79 -4.59 -5.41 -4.64
C GLY A 79 -5.36 -5.50 -3.33
N LEU A 80 -6.67 -5.78 -3.37
CA LEU A 80 -7.51 -5.93 -2.17
C LEU A 80 -7.08 -7.13 -1.32
N PHE A 81 -6.82 -8.29 -1.92
CA PHE A 81 -6.29 -9.43 -1.17
C PHE A 81 -4.91 -9.13 -0.57
N ALA A 82 -4.02 -8.49 -1.33
CA ALA A 82 -2.71 -8.10 -0.83
C ALA A 82 -2.82 -7.07 0.33
N GLY A 83 -3.71 -6.08 0.19
CA GLY A 83 -4.00 -5.10 1.23
C GLY A 83 -4.54 -5.72 2.51
N ALA A 84 -5.50 -6.64 2.40
CA ALA A 84 -6.04 -7.38 3.54
C ALA A 84 -4.94 -8.21 4.25
N LEU A 85 -4.14 -8.97 3.48
CA LEU A 85 -3.02 -9.72 4.02
C LEU A 85 -1.98 -8.81 4.68
N SER A 86 -1.70 -7.65 4.09
CA SER A 86 -0.78 -6.67 4.63
C SER A 86 -1.26 -6.10 5.97
N ALA A 87 -2.55 -5.79 6.09
CA ALA A 87 -3.15 -5.32 7.33
C ALA A 87 -3.09 -6.36 8.45
N ILE A 88 -3.42 -7.62 8.13
CA ILE A 88 -3.32 -8.75 9.06
C ILE A 88 -1.88 -8.95 9.53
N ALA A 89 -0.93 -9.04 8.58
CA ALA A 89 0.48 -9.24 8.89
C ALA A 89 1.05 -8.08 9.74
N SER A 90 0.71 -6.83 9.37
CA SER A 90 1.11 -5.64 10.14
C SER A 90 0.58 -5.69 11.58
N THR A 91 -0.68 -6.06 11.77
CA THR A 91 -1.30 -6.14 13.11
C THR A 91 -0.64 -7.23 13.97
N ILE A 92 -0.46 -8.43 13.41
CA ILE A 92 0.16 -9.55 14.12
C ILE A 92 1.60 -9.21 14.53
N LEU A 93 2.42 -8.73 13.60
CA LEU A 93 3.82 -8.44 13.84
C LEU A 93 4.01 -7.26 14.81
N LYS A 94 3.22 -6.19 14.67
CA LYS A 94 3.27 -5.04 15.58
C LYS A 94 2.90 -5.40 17.02
N ASN A 95 1.91 -6.25 17.19
CA ASN A 95 1.51 -6.70 18.54
C ASN A 95 2.49 -7.74 19.11
N GLY A 96 3.13 -8.54 18.24
CA GLY A 96 4.11 -9.54 18.66
C GLY A 96 5.45 -8.93 19.06
N PHE A 97 5.93 -7.91 18.35
CA PHE A 97 7.22 -7.30 18.64
C PHE A 97 7.14 -6.11 19.59
N ASP A 98 6.10 -5.31 19.50
CA ASP A 98 5.84 -4.07 20.27
C ASP A 98 7.07 -3.16 20.47
N LEU A 99 7.89 -3.00 19.43
CA LEU A 99 9.13 -2.22 19.48
C LEU A 99 8.86 -0.72 19.47
N PRO A 100 9.70 0.08 20.17
CA PRO A 100 9.58 1.53 20.20
C PRO A 100 9.98 2.15 18.86
N ARG A 101 9.32 3.26 18.52
CA ARG A 101 9.61 4.10 17.34
C ARG A 101 10.71 5.13 17.65
N PRO A 102 11.22 5.86 16.63
CA PRO A 102 12.22 6.90 16.86
C PRO A 102 11.84 7.87 17.97
N ALA A 103 10.61 8.39 17.98
CA ALA A 103 10.13 9.31 19.01
C ALA A 103 9.94 8.67 20.41
N GLY A 104 9.96 7.35 20.50
CA GLY A 104 9.92 6.62 21.78
C GLY A 104 11.30 6.36 22.41
N LEU A 105 12.39 6.58 21.66
CA LEU A 105 13.76 6.32 22.14
C LEU A 105 14.69 7.52 22.02
N LEU A 106 14.52 8.36 20.99
CA LEU A 106 15.38 9.52 20.76
C LEU A 106 14.84 10.74 21.50
N GLU A 107 15.75 11.61 21.93
CA GLU A 107 15.41 12.87 22.58
C GLU A 107 14.56 13.75 21.66
N ASN A 108 13.59 14.44 22.25
CA ASN A 108 12.73 15.36 21.51
C ASN A 108 13.57 16.50 20.90
N GLY A 109 13.40 16.72 19.60
CA GLY A 109 14.17 17.73 18.85
C GLY A 109 15.51 17.21 18.27
N SER A 110 15.94 15.97 18.56
CA SER A 110 17.16 15.39 17.98
C SER A 110 17.03 14.99 16.50
N PHE A 111 15.80 14.92 15.97
CA PHE A 111 15.50 14.62 14.57
C PHE A 111 14.27 15.39 14.09
N TYR A 112 14.12 15.50 12.78
CA TYR A 112 12.98 16.16 12.15
C TYR A 112 11.75 15.26 12.13
N ARG A 113 10.59 15.83 12.44
CA ARG A 113 9.30 15.09 12.45
C ARG A 113 8.19 15.94 11.85
N ILE A 114 7.35 15.27 11.05
CA ILE A 114 6.12 15.85 10.50
C ILE A 114 4.94 15.15 11.18
N GLY A 115 4.09 15.93 11.86
CA GLY A 115 2.93 15.43 12.61
C GLY A 115 3.23 14.96 14.03
N GLU A 116 2.25 14.32 14.65
CA GLU A 116 2.31 13.90 16.06
C GLU A 116 3.29 12.74 16.30
N PRO A 117 3.93 12.69 17.49
CA PRO A 117 4.87 11.62 17.81
C PRO A 117 4.16 10.28 18.00
N LEU A 118 4.62 9.28 17.28
CA LEU A 118 4.22 7.89 17.47
C LEU A 118 5.30 7.17 18.27
N LEU A 119 4.95 6.52 19.40
CA LEU A 119 5.94 6.02 20.34
C LEU A 119 6.19 4.51 20.23
N HIS A 120 5.17 3.72 19.93
CA HIS A 120 5.18 2.26 19.97
C HIS A 120 4.82 1.59 18.65
N LYS A 121 4.93 0.25 18.59
CA LYS A 121 4.53 -0.57 17.44
C LYS A 121 5.27 -0.19 16.16
N ALA A 122 6.59 -0.10 16.26
CA ALA A 122 7.44 0.30 15.14
C ALA A 122 7.47 -0.74 14.02
N LEU A 123 7.81 -2.01 14.35
CA LEU A 123 8.10 -3.07 13.39
C LEU A 123 6.86 -3.91 13.04
N PRO A 124 6.59 -4.11 11.74
CA PRO A 124 7.12 -3.41 10.56
C PRO A 124 6.38 -2.09 10.27
N SER A 125 6.93 -1.29 9.34
CA SER A 125 6.21 -0.12 8.80
C SER A 125 5.00 -0.56 7.98
N GLY A 126 3.79 -0.24 8.45
CA GLY A 126 2.53 -0.62 7.79
C GLY A 126 2.36 0.02 6.41
N HIS A 127 2.71 1.29 6.25
CA HIS A 127 2.67 2.01 4.97
C HIS A 127 3.59 1.37 3.93
N THR A 128 4.83 1.07 4.31
CA THR A 128 5.78 0.40 3.43
C THR A 128 5.28 -0.99 3.04
N LEU A 129 4.77 -1.74 4.03
CA LEU A 129 4.22 -3.08 3.81
C LEU A 129 3.07 -3.04 2.81
N THR A 130 2.11 -2.13 2.98
CA THR A 130 0.98 -1.96 2.06
C THR A 130 1.45 -1.56 0.65
N ALA A 131 2.34 -0.58 0.53
CA ALA A 131 2.82 -0.13 -0.78
C ALA A 131 3.54 -1.26 -1.56
N PHE A 132 4.43 -2.02 -0.90
CA PHE A 132 5.08 -3.16 -1.53
C PHE A 132 4.13 -4.32 -1.81
N ALA A 133 3.11 -4.54 -0.96
CA ALA A 133 2.09 -5.56 -1.20
C ALA A 133 1.27 -5.25 -2.46
N ILE A 134 0.83 -4.01 -2.63
CA ILE A 134 0.09 -3.58 -3.82
C ILE A 134 0.98 -3.67 -5.06
N ALA A 135 2.20 -3.12 -5.04
CA ALA A 135 3.14 -3.18 -6.16
C ALA A 135 3.40 -4.64 -6.60
N SER A 136 3.66 -5.52 -5.64
CA SER A 136 3.91 -6.95 -5.88
C SER A 136 2.67 -7.67 -6.42
N ALA A 137 1.48 -7.40 -5.87
CA ALA A 137 0.24 -8.02 -6.34
C ALA A 137 -0.05 -7.65 -7.79
N LEU A 138 0.04 -6.37 -8.15
CA LEU A 138 -0.16 -5.89 -9.51
C LEU A 138 0.87 -6.47 -10.49
N TYR A 139 2.13 -6.56 -10.06
CA TYR A 139 3.21 -7.15 -10.85
C TYR A 139 2.96 -8.63 -11.15
N PHE A 140 2.65 -9.44 -10.13
CA PHE A 140 2.53 -10.89 -10.30
C PHE A 140 1.20 -11.33 -10.93
N VAL A 141 0.10 -10.62 -10.74
CA VAL A 141 -1.17 -10.93 -11.39
C VAL A 141 -1.15 -10.56 -12.88
N SER A 142 -0.29 -9.64 -13.29
CA SER A 142 -0.14 -9.21 -14.67
C SER A 142 0.61 -10.24 -15.53
N SER A 143 0.30 -10.25 -16.84
CA SER A 143 1.03 -11.09 -17.81
C SER A 143 2.51 -10.71 -17.85
N ARG A 144 3.37 -11.68 -18.17
CA ARG A 144 4.83 -11.48 -18.21
C ARG A 144 5.25 -10.30 -19.12
N ALA A 145 4.56 -10.11 -20.24
CA ALA A 145 4.84 -9.02 -21.18
C ALA A 145 4.60 -7.62 -20.57
N LYS A 146 3.70 -7.50 -19.58
CA LYS A 146 3.37 -6.21 -18.92
C LYS A 146 4.20 -5.94 -17.66
N ARG A 147 4.91 -6.92 -17.12
CA ARG A 147 5.60 -6.79 -15.82
C ARG A 147 6.69 -5.73 -15.80
N SER A 148 7.43 -5.57 -16.90
CA SER A 148 8.46 -4.52 -16.99
C SER A 148 7.90 -3.11 -16.81
N HIS A 149 6.69 -2.83 -17.31
CA HIS A 149 6.01 -1.55 -17.15
C HIS A 149 5.51 -1.30 -15.72
N LEU A 150 5.46 -2.34 -14.88
CA LEU A 150 5.03 -2.25 -13.47
C LEU A 150 6.22 -2.14 -12.49
N LEU A 151 7.46 -2.28 -12.95
CA LEU A 151 8.64 -2.09 -12.10
C LEU A 151 8.72 -0.72 -11.42
N PRO A 152 8.30 0.41 -12.05
CA PRO A 152 8.26 1.70 -11.37
C PRO A 152 7.41 1.73 -10.10
N LEU A 153 6.41 0.83 -9.95
CA LEU A 153 5.61 0.74 -8.73
C LEU A 153 6.47 0.36 -7.51
N PHE A 154 7.52 -0.45 -7.69
CA PHE A 154 8.43 -0.78 -6.61
C PHE A 154 9.30 0.42 -6.21
N LEU A 155 9.65 1.29 -7.15
CA LEU A 155 10.32 2.57 -6.84
C LEU A 155 9.38 3.47 -6.03
N VAL A 156 8.11 3.60 -6.44
CA VAL A 156 7.11 4.35 -5.66
C VAL A 156 6.96 3.75 -4.26
N ALA A 157 6.88 2.42 -4.13
CA ALA A 157 6.80 1.75 -2.83
C ALA A 157 8.06 2.01 -1.96
N ALA A 158 9.25 2.07 -2.57
CA ALA A 158 10.48 2.44 -1.86
C ALA A 158 10.46 3.91 -1.39
N LEU A 159 9.94 4.83 -2.22
CA LEU A 159 9.76 6.23 -1.84
C LEU A 159 8.72 6.39 -0.72
N VAL A 160 7.65 5.59 -0.72
CA VAL A 160 6.72 5.50 0.42
C VAL A 160 7.45 5.02 1.67
N GLY A 161 8.32 4.01 1.56
CA GLY A 161 9.17 3.57 2.67
C GLY A 161 10.08 4.70 3.18
N LEU A 162 10.76 5.40 2.28
CA LEU A 162 11.62 6.52 2.60
C LEU A 162 10.85 7.66 3.29
N SER A 163 9.62 7.94 2.85
CA SER A 163 8.78 8.95 3.48
C SER A 163 8.52 8.66 4.97
N ARG A 164 8.52 7.38 5.38
CA ARG A 164 8.31 7.03 6.79
C ARG A 164 9.50 7.39 7.69
N ASN A 165 10.73 7.36 7.13
CA ASN A 165 11.90 7.94 7.80
C ASN A 165 11.84 9.47 7.78
N ALA A 166 11.44 10.07 6.66
CA ALA A 166 11.36 11.52 6.48
C ALA A 166 10.40 12.17 7.48
N VAL A 167 9.20 11.61 7.64
CA VAL A 167 8.22 12.09 8.62
C VAL A 167 8.57 11.72 10.07
N GLY A 168 9.70 11.03 10.31
CA GLY A 168 10.15 10.66 11.65
C GLY A 168 9.35 9.53 12.32
N ALA A 169 8.57 8.75 11.56
CA ALA A 169 7.63 7.78 12.11
C ALA A 169 8.19 6.37 12.29
N HIS A 170 9.23 5.98 11.54
CA HIS A 170 9.78 4.63 11.52
C HIS A 170 11.29 4.60 11.35
N TRP A 171 11.92 3.57 11.92
CA TRP A 171 13.31 3.22 11.67
C TRP A 171 13.50 2.70 10.24
N LEU A 172 14.74 2.74 9.70
CA LEU A 172 15.06 2.09 8.43
C LEU A 172 14.80 0.58 8.48
N THR A 173 15.04 -0.07 9.61
CA THR A 173 14.77 -1.49 9.85
C THR A 173 13.29 -1.83 9.70
N ASP A 174 12.38 -0.97 10.17
CA ASP A 174 10.92 -1.17 10.02
C ASP A 174 10.49 -1.08 8.56
N VAL A 175 11.10 -0.15 7.81
CA VAL A 175 10.84 0.06 6.38
C VAL A 175 11.30 -1.17 5.59
N LEU A 176 12.52 -1.64 5.82
CA LEU A 176 13.07 -2.81 5.12
C LEU A 176 12.30 -4.09 5.44
N ALA A 177 11.95 -4.32 6.70
CA ALA A 177 11.11 -5.45 7.08
C ALA A 177 9.72 -5.36 6.45
N GLY A 178 9.12 -4.14 6.45
CA GLY A 178 7.85 -3.87 5.78
C GLY A 178 7.88 -4.16 4.28
N ALA A 179 8.97 -3.80 3.59
CA ALA A 179 9.16 -4.11 2.18
C ALA A 179 9.18 -5.62 1.91
N GLY A 180 9.96 -6.38 2.69
CA GLY A 180 10.03 -7.83 2.54
C GLY A 180 8.69 -8.52 2.77
N VAL A 181 8.06 -8.27 3.92
CA VAL A 181 6.74 -8.86 4.25
C VAL A 181 5.69 -8.42 3.23
N GLY A 182 5.72 -7.15 2.78
CA GLY A 182 4.81 -6.63 1.78
C GLY A 182 4.92 -7.37 0.44
N ILE A 183 6.12 -7.66 -0.05
CA ILE A 183 6.30 -8.44 -1.28
C ILE A 183 5.66 -9.82 -1.15
N TRP A 184 5.82 -10.53 -0.03
CA TRP A 184 5.13 -11.82 0.19
C TRP A 184 3.61 -11.66 0.21
N CYS A 185 3.06 -10.66 0.93
CA CYS A 185 1.63 -10.40 0.94
C CYS A 185 1.09 -10.14 -0.48
N GLY A 186 1.84 -9.42 -1.30
CA GLY A 186 1.45 -9.14 -2.68
C GLY A 186 1.48 -10.40 -3.57
N MET A 187 2.50 -11.25 -3.43
CA MET A 187 2.55 -12.53 -4.12
C MET A 187 1.34 -13.41 -3.77
N LEU A 188 1.02 -13.51 -2.47
CA LEU A 188 -0.14 -14.27 -2.00
C LEU A 188 -1.44 -13.65 -2.50
N GLY A 189 -1.57 -12.31 -2.49
CA GLY A 189 -2.73 -11.61 -3.04
C GLY A 189 -2.95 -11.87 -4.53
N ALA A 190 -1.87 -11.91 -5.32
CA ALA A 190 -1.93 -12.25 -6.73
C ALA A 190 -2.38 -13.72 -6.96
N LEU A 191 -1.93 -14.65 -6.10
CA LEU A 191 -2.37 -16.05 -6.15
C LEU A 191 -3.84 -16.18 -5.71
N LEU A 192 -4.28 -15.47 -4.68
CA LEU A 192 -5.68 -15.53 -4.23
C LEU A 192 -6.62 -14.95 -5.29
N ALA A 193 -6.22 -13.90 -5.97
CA ALA A 193 -7.05 -13.29 -7.01
C ALA A 193 -7.43 -14.26 -8.15
N GLN A 194 -6.60 -15.27 -8.47
CA GLN A 194 -6.93 -16.24 -9.52
C GLN A 194 -8.13 -17.13 -9.18
N TYR A 195 -8.47 -17.29 -7.89
CA TYR A 195 -9.61 -18.08 -7.45
C TYR A 195 -10.95 -17.34 -7.60
N VAL A 196 -10.94 -16.03 -7.86
CA VAL A 196 -12.14 -15.29 -8.24
C VAL A 196 -12.40 -15.54 -9.73
N PRO A 197 -13.49 -16.24 -10.13
CA PRO A 197 -13.78 -16.54 -11.51
C PRO A 197 -13.96 -15.27 -12.36
N GLU A 198 -13.63 -15.32 -13.66
CA GLU A 198 -13.76 -14.17 -14.57
C GLU A 198 -15.19 -13.63 -14.64
N ASN A 199 -16.18 -14.52 -14.66
CA ASN A 199 -17.57 -14.12 -14.68
C ASN A 199 -17.94 -13.30 -13.44
N GLN A 200 -17.34 -13.55 -12.27
CA GLN A 200 -17.59 -12.79 -11.04
C GLN A 200 -16.97 -11.40 -11.07
N LEU A 201 -16.04 -11.11 -11.98
CA LEU A 201 -15.46 -9.78 -12.16
C LEU A 201 -16.30 -8.85 -13.04
N SER A 202 -17.36 -9.37 -13.70
CA SER A 202 -18.32 -8.54 -14.44
C SER A 202 -19.03 -7.57 -13.48
N LEU A 203 -19.15 -6.31 -13.89
CA LEU A 203 -19.69 -5.22 -13.06
C LEU A 203 -21.10 -5.50 -12.49
N LYS A 204 -21.87 -6.39 -13.13
CA LYS A 204 -23.23 -6.76 -12.69
C LYS A 204 -23.24 -7.83 -11.59
N ASN A 205 -22.10 -8.44 -11.26
CA ASN A 205 -22.02 -9.51 -10.27
C ASN A 205 -21.75 -8.99 -8.84
N LEU A 206 -21.86 -9.89 -7.88
CA LEU A 206 -21.75 -9.55 -6.46
C LEU A 206 -20.39 -8.97 -6.10
N TRP A 207 -19.28 -9.52 -6.64
CA TRP A 207 -17.92 -9.12 -6.25
C TRP A 207 -17.63 -7.63 -6.50
N PRO A 208 -17.83 -7.06 -7.72
CA PRO A 208 -17.68 -5.62 -7.94
C PRO A 208 -18.64 -4.76 -7.13
N ARG A 209 -19.85 -5.24 -6.82
CA ARG A 209 -20.80 -4.52 -5.95
C ARG A 209 -20.29 -4.41 -4.51
N LEU A 210 -19.68 -5.46 -3.97
CA LEU A 210 -19.04 -5.41 -2.65
C LEU A 210 -17.86 -4.44 -2.64
N ILE A 211 -17.04 -4.42 -3.69
CA ILE A 211 -15.97 -3.43 -3.84
C ILE A 211 -16.53 -2.01 -3.94
N ALA A 212 -17.64 -1.82 -4.65
CA ALA A 212 -18.30 -0.51 -4.76
C ALA A 212 -18.79 0.00 -3.40
N LEU A 213 -19.32 -0.88 -2.53
CA LEU A 213 -19.65 -0.53 -1.14
C LEU A 213 -18.40 -0.10 -0.36
N GLY A 214 -17.25 -0.76 -0.59
CA GLY A 214 -15.96 -0.33 -0.06
C GLY A 214 -15.58 1.10 -0.49
N GLY A 215 -15.94 1.49 -1.73
CA GLY A 215 -15.78 2.86 -2.23
C GLY A 215 -16.58 3.88 -1.41
N VAL A 216 -17.84 3.56 -1.06
CA VAL A 216 -18.66 4.41 -0.18
C VAL A 216 -18.01 4.55 1.20
N ALA A 217 -17.52 3.45 1.77
CA ALA A 217 -16.79 3.49 3.04
C ALA A 217 -15.49 4.33 2.95
N ALA A 218 -14.79 4.28 1.80
CA ALA A 218 -13.61 5.11 1.57
C ALA A 218 -13.96 6.61 1.53
N ILE A 219 -15.04 7.01 0.86
CA ILE A 219 -15.53 8.41 0.88
C ILE A 219 -15.79 8.84 2.33
N TYR A 220 -16.52 8.03 3.09
CA TYR A 220 -16.83 8.33 4.49
C TYR A 220 -15.55 8.48 5.31
N ALA A 221 -14.59 7.56 5.19
CA ALA A 221 -13.33 7.62 5.92
C ALA A 221 -12.51 8.88 5.57
N HIS A 222 -12.40 9.22 4.28
CA HIS A 222 -11.66 10.42 3.83
C HIS A 222 -12.35 11.73 4.24
N TYR A 223 -13.67 11.72 4.42
CA TYR A 223 -14.41 12.91 4.84
C TYR A 223 -14.35 13.13 6.36
N THR A 224 -14.33 12.04 7.15
CA THR A 224 -14.45 12.11 8.61
C THR A 224 -13.13 12.02 9.37
N GLN A 225 -12.03 11.59 8.71
CA GLN A 225 -10.75 11.36 9.34
C GLN A 225 -9.62 12.07 8.57
N ILE A 226 -8.62 12.57 9.28
CA ILE A 226 -7.38 13.02 8.66
C ILE A 226 -6.51 11.80 8.38
N MET A 227 -6.15 11.59 7.11
CA MET A 227 -5.28 10.47 6.70
C MET A 227 -3.82 10.83 6.92
N ASP A 228 -3.27 10.34 8.04
CA ASP A 228 -1.89 10.50 8.51
C ASP A 228 -1.50 11.94 8.88
N LEU A 229 -1.66 12.90 7.97
CA LEU A 229 -1.17 14.28 8.11
C LEU A 229 -2.18 15.26 7.50
N GLU A 230 -2.34 16.45 8.10
CA GLU A 230 -3.19 17.51 7.54
C GLU A 230 -2.75 17.96 6.13
N LEU A 231 -1.46 17.87 5.83
CA LEU A 231 -0.91 18.14 4.50
C LEU A 231 -1.48 17.22 3.40
N ASN A 232 -2.16 16.15 3.79
CA ASN A 232 -2.81 15.21 2.87
C ASN A 232 -4.25 15.61 2.49
N LEU A 233 -4.84 16.63 3.10
CA LEU A 233 -6.22 17.07 2.81
C LEU A 233 -6.49 17.28 1.32
N PRO A 234 -5.62 17.91 0.51
CA PRO A 234 -5.86 18.02 -0.93
C PRO A 234 -5.98 16.66 -1.63
N LEU A 235 -5.14 15.68 -1.27
CA LEU A 235 -5.21 14.33 -1.83
C LEU A 235 -6.45 13.57 -1.33
N GLN A 236 -6.89 13.81 -0.10
CA GLN A 236 -8.13 13.22 0.43
C GLN A 236 -9.36 13.70 -0.38
N TYR A 237 -9.47 15.00 -0.63
CA TYR A 237 -10.56 15.53 -1.45
C TYR A 237 -10.49 15.05 -2.90
N ALA A 238 -9.29 15.01 -3.49
CA ALA A 238 -9.11 14.42 -4.81
C ALA A 238 -9.52 12.93 -4.85
N SER A 239 -9.18 12.17 -3.81
CA SER A 239 -9.57 10.76 -3.66
C SER A 239 -11.07 10.58 -3.56
N ILE A 240 -11.77 11.43 -2.80
CA ILE A 240 -13.24 11.45 -2.73
C ILE A 240 -13.83 11.67 -4.13
N ALA A 241 -13.32 12.65 -4.88
CA ALA A 241 -13.79 12.94 -6.25
C ALA A 241 -13.56 11.75 -7.19
N ILE A 242 -12.38 11.12 -7.14
CA ILE A 242 -12.05 9.92 -7.94
C ILE A 242 -13.03 8.79 -7.65
N VAL A 243 -13.27 8.49 -6.37
CA VAL A 243 -14.19 7.42 -5.98
C VAL A 243 -15.62 7.76 -6.40
N ALA A 244 -16.09 8.99 -6.17
CA ALA A 244 -17.44 9.42 -6.53
C ALA A 244 -17.69 9.34 -8.05
N ILE A 245 -16.75 9.83 -8.86
CA ILE A 245 -16.84 9.76 -10.33
C ILE A 245 -16.87 8.30 -10.78
N THR A 246 -15.96 7.47 -10.27
CA THR A 246 -15.92 6.04 -10.61
C THR A 246 -17.21 5.34 -10.20
N PHE A 247 -17.74 5.65 -9.03
CA PHE A 247 -19.00 5.08 -8.54
C PHE A 247 -20.20 5.46 -9.43
N ILE A 248 -20.27 6.70 -9.91
CA ILE A 248 -21.30 7.14 -10.87
C ILE A 248 -21.25 6.29 -12.14
N PHE A 249 -20.05 6.09 -12.71
CA PHE A 249 -19.90 5.23 -13.89
C PHE A 249 -20.23 3.78 -13.61
N PHE A 250 -19.86 3.26 -12.43
CA PHE A 250 -20.23 1.92 -11.99
C PHE A 250 -21.75 1.75 -11.92
N VAL A 251 -22.47 2.72 -11.32
CA VAL A 251 -23.95 2.69 -11.22
C VAL A 251 -24.57 2.77 -12.62
N LYS A 252 -24.11 3.66 -13.49
CA LYS A 252 -24.59 3.71 -14.87
C LYS A 252 -24.44 2.37 -15.61
N ALA A 253 -23.34 1.67 -15.40
CA ALA A 253 -23.09 0.35 -16.00
C ALA A 253 -24.07 -0.73 -15.51
N GLN A 254 -24.71 -0.57 -14.33
CA GLN A 254 -25.74 -1.52 -13.86
C GLN A 254 -27.02 -1.43 -14.70
N PHE A 255 -27.38 -0.24 -15.20
CA PHE A 255 -28.61 0.04 -15.93
C PHE A 255 -28.46 -0.07 -17.47
N ASN A 256 -27.24 0.01 -17.99
CA ASN A 256 -27.02 -0.18 -19.42
C ASN A 256 -27.24 -1.66 -19.77
N SER A 257 -28.40 -1.95 -20.38
CA SER A 257 -28.65 -3.23 -21.03
C SER A 257 -27.71 -3.32 -22.23
N SER A 258 -26.96 -4.39 -22.38
CA SER A 258 -26.36 -4.71 -23.67
C SER A 258 -27.49 -4.78 -24.70
N PRO A 259 -27.41 -4.09 -25.86
CA PRO A 259 -28.34 -4.35 -26.93
C PRO A 259 -28.28 -5.83 -27.23
N GLY A 260 -29.44 -6.51 -27.19
CA GLY A 260 -29.51 -7.92 -27.49
C GLY A 260 -28.84 -8.21 -28.83
N SER A 261 -27.95 -9.19 -28.88
CA SER A 261 -27.64 -9.85 -30.12
C SER A 261 -28.97 -10.39 -30.67
N PRO A 262 -29.38 -10.06 -31.91
CA PRO A 262 -30.50 -10.76 -32.52
C PRO A 262 -30.14 -12.23 -32.64
N GLU A 263 -31.12 -13.08 -32.30
CA GLU A 263 -31.13 -14.54 -32.46
C GLU A 263 -30.84 -14.95 -33.91
#